data_7df1f8e23349db3911be7656f4a57ec7
#
_entry.id   7df1f8e23349db3911be7656f4a57ec7
#
_cell.length_a   1.000
_cell.length_b   1.000
_cell.length_c   1.000
_cell.angle_alpha   90.00
_cell.angle_beta   90.00
_cell.angle_gamma   90.00
#
_symmetry.space_group_name_H-M   'P 1'
#
loop_
_entity.id
_entity.type
_entity.pdbx_description
1 polymer ?
#
loop_
_entity_poly.entity_id
_entity_poly.type
_entity_poly.pdbx_seq_one_letter_code
_entity_poly.pdbx_strand_id
1 'polypeptide(L)'
;QESSFQSDARPEREKLLGFIPWFRPSTAVGYSQALVNTWEDYKDETGNTRASRKDFADSADFIGWYASKGYYQGFERTDARSLYLAYHEGYGGFKKKTYRKKQWLIKVSDRVQARSTKYQKQYWGCAKELKKKRFIFF
;
A
#
# COMPACT_ATOMS: atom_id res chain seq x y z
N GLN A 1 -1.32 4.11 -6.49
CA GLN A 1 0.00 3.99 -7.14
C GLN A 1 0.26 2.55 -7.58
N GLU A 2 -0.03 1.58 -6.72
CA GLU A 2 0.34 0.18 -6.91
C GLU A 2 -0.39 -0.53 -8.06
N SER A 3 -1.69 -0.33 -8.17
CA SER A 3 -2.54 -1.04 -9.14
C SER A 3 -3.21 -0.13 -10.18
N SER A 4 -2.99 1.19 -10.11
CA SER A 4 -3.76 2.18 -10.90
C SER A 4 -5.28 1.97 -10.77
N PHE A 5 -5.75 1.56 -9.59
CA PHE A 5 -7.14 1.23 -9.26
C PHE A 5 -7.71 -0.01 -9.99
N GLN A 6 -6.87 -0.94 -10.41
CA GLN A 6 -7.30 -2.22 -10.97
C GLN A 6 -7.41 -3.28 -9.86
N SER A 7 -8.59 -3.87 -9.70
CA SER A 7 -8.88 -4.87 -8.66
C SER A 7 -8.16 -6.19 -8.85
N ASP A 8 -7.80 -6.52 -10.07
CA ASP A 8 -7.17 -7.77 -10.47
C ASP A 8 -5.71 -7.59 -10.92
N ALA A 9 -5.13 -6.39 -10.69
CA ALA A 9 -3.75 -6.10 -11.03
C ALA A 9 -2.81 -7.18 -10.47
N ARG A 10 -1.91 -7.68 -11.32
CA ARG A 10 -0.90 -8.69 -10.97
C ARG A 10 0.40 -8.38 -11.70
N PRO A 11 1.56 -8.73 -11.15
CA PRO A 11 2.82 -8.69 -11.88
C PRO A 11 2.74 -9.49 -13.17
N GLU A 12 3.42 -9.03 -14.21
CA GLU A 12 3.54 -9.80 -15.44
C GLU A 12 4.21 -11.14 -15.19
N ARG A 13 3.84 -12.15 -15.99
CA ARG A 13 4.51 -13.45 -15.94
C ARG A 13 5.86 -13.36 -16.64
N GLU A 14 6.88 -13.94 -16.05
CA GLU A 14 8.10 -14.20 -16.77
C GLU A 14 7.83 -15.19 -17.92
N LYS A 15 8.52 -14.99 -19.04
CA LYS A 15 8.36 -15.82 -20.21
C LYS A 15 9.54 -16.78 -20.36
N LEU A 16 9.26 -18.07 -20.37
CA LEU A 16 10.24 -19.07 -20.75
C LEU A 16 10.41 -19.02 -22.27
N LEU A 17 11.65 -19.02 -22.76
CA LEU A 17 11.98 -18.92 -24.20
C LEU A 17 11.36 -17.68 -24.90
N GLY A 18 11.03 -16.62 -24.13
CA GLY A 18 10.53 -15.36 -24.68
C GLY A 18 9.02 -15.34 -25.01
N PHE A 19 8.32 -16.48 -25.05
CA PHE A 19 6.91 -16.54 -25.46
C PHE A 19 6.01 -17.42 -24.56
N ILE A 20 6.56 -18.39 -23.83
CA ILE A 20 5.75 -19.27 -22.95
C ILE A 20 5.58 -18.60 -21.58
N PRO A 21 4.32 -18.27 -21.13
CA PRO A 21 4.10 -17.75 -19.79
C PRO A 21 4.51 -18.78 -18.74
N TRP A 22 5.56 -18.49 -17.94
CA TRP A 22 6.11 -19.44 -16.98
C TRP A 22 5.60 -19.17 -15.57
N PHE A 23 6.23 -18.29 -14.86
CA PHE A 23 5.81 -18.00 -13.48
C PHE A 23 5.68 -16.49 -13.23
N ARG A 24 5.10 -16.12 -12.08
CA ARG A 24 5.04 -14.72 -11.64
C ARG A 24 6.14 -14.48 -10.62
N PRO A 25 6.93 -13.42 -10.77
CA PRO A 25 8.03 -13.11 -9.85
C PRO A 25 7.54 -12.68 -8.45
N SER A 26 6.24 -12.41 -8.31
CA SER A 26 5.65 -11.94 -7.06
C SER A 26 4.22 -12.45 -6.90
N THR A 27 3.79 -12.65 -5.65
CA THR A 27 2.41 -12.99 -5.26
C THR A 27 1.52 -11.77 -5.06
N ALA A 28 2.01 -10.57 -5.41
CA ALA A 28 1.25 -9.32 -5.32
C ALA A 28 -0.03 -9.37 -6.16
N VAL A 29 -1.15 -8.94 -5.56
CA VAL A 29 -2.47 -8.92 -6.22
C VAL A 29 -3.30 -7.75 -5.72
N GLY A 30 -4.16 -7.23 -6.60
CA GLY A 30 -5.25 -6.34 -6.28
C GLY A 30 -4.84 -4.89 -6.07
N TYR A 31 -5.70 -4.14 -5.44
CA TYR A 31 -5.54 -2.69 -5.30
C TYR A 31 -4.26 -2.28 -4.56
N SER A 32 -3.90 -2.98 -3.50
CA SER A 32 -2.72 -2.68 -2.69
C SER A 32 -1.44 -3.37 -3.18
N GLN A 33 -1.52 -4.32 -4.12
CA GLN A 33 -0.40 -5.17 -4.52
C GLN A 33 0.24 -5.90 -3.33
N ALA A 34 -0.57 -6.24 -2.32
CA ALA A 34 -0.11 -6.96 -1.15
C ALA A 34 0.35 -8.38 -1.50
N LEU A 35 1.47 -8.80 -0.93
CA LEU A 35 1.95 -10.17 -0.99
C LEU A 35 1.04 -11.11 -0.18
N VAL A 36 0.97 -12.39 -0.57
CA VAL A 36 0.14 -13.39 0.14
C VAL A 36 0.46 -13.41 1.63
N ASN A 37 1.72 -13.60 2.00
CA ASN A 37 2.09 -13.75 3.41
C ASN A 37 1.74 -12.50 4.23
N THR A 38 2.05 -11.31 3.72
CA THR A 38 1.72 -10.05 4.41
C THR A 38 0.21 -9.84 4.53
N TRP A 39 -0.57 -10.34 3.56
CA TRP A 39 -2.02 -10.30 3.63
C TRP A 39 -2.60 -11.27 4.66
N GLU A 40 -2.04 -12.47 4.79
CA GLU A 40 -2.44 -13.40 5.85
C GLU A 40 -2.08 -12.85 7.24
N ASP A 41 -0.87 -12.28 7.43
CA ASP A 41 -0.51 -11.59 8.67
C ASP A 41 -1.54 -10.50 9.05
N TYR A 42 -2.00 -9.72 8.07
CA TYR A 42 -3.04 -8.71 8.27
C TYR A 42 -4.36 -9.34 8.74
N LYS A 43 -4.82 -10.41 8.09
CA LYS A 43 -6.05 -11.10 8.46
C LYS A 43 -5.98 -11.67 9.86
N ASP A 44 -4.85 -12.28 10.19
CA ASP A 44 -4.64 -12.93 11.51
C ASP A 44 -4.60 -11.87 12.62
N GLU A 45 -3.88 -10.76 12.42
CA GLU A 45 -3.75 -9.72 13.44
C GLU A 45 -5.03 -8.88 13.62
N THR A 46 -5.82 -8.70 12.57
CA THR A 46 -7.04 -7.87 12.64
C THR A 46 -8.32 -8.68 12.86
N GLY A 47 -8.27 -10.00 12.69
CA GLY A 47 -9.46 -10.85 12.69
C GLY A 47 -10.31 -10.73 11.44
N ASN A 48 -9.88 -9.96 10.42
CA ASN A 48 -10.64 -9.75 9.18
C ASN A 48 -10.45 -10.91 8.19
N THR A 49 -10.86 -12.10 8.59
CA THR A 49 -10.61 -13.36 7.87
C THR A 49 -11.23 -13.40 6.46
N ARG A 50 -12.28 -12.61 6.21
CA ARG A 50 -12.97 -12.55 4.92
C ARG A 50 -12.44 -11.49 3.97
N ALA A 51 -11.46 -10.70 4.39
CA ALA A 51 -10.89 -9.63 3.57
C ALA A 51 -10.35 -10.15 2.23
N SER A 52 -10.58 -9.37 1.18
CA SER A 52 -10.17 -9.66 -0.20
C SER A 52 -9.21 -8.60 -0.74
N ARG A 53 -8.05 -9.02 -1.23
CA ARG A 53 -7.09 -8.11 -1.91
C ARG A 53 -7.67 -7.42 -3.16
N LYS A 54 -8.80 -7.92 -3.66
CA LYS A 54 -9.53 -7.36 -4.81
C LYS A 54 -10.65 -6.41 -4.40
N ASP A 55 -10.96 -6.31 -3.10
CA ASP A 55 -11.87 -5.32 -2.56
C ASP A 55 -11.12 -4.04 -2.21
N PHE A 56 -11.70 -2.89 -2.56
CA PHE A 56 -11.05 -1.59 -2.35
C PHE A 56 -11.01 -1.20 -0.87
N ALA A 57 -12.10 -1.44 -0.14
CA ALA A 57 -12.17 -1.08 1.27
C ALA A 57 -11.23 -1.93 2.11
N ASP A 58 -11.19 -3.24 1.85
CA ASP A 58 -10.26 -4.17 2.51
C ASP A 58 -8.80 -3.80 2.21
N SER A 59 -8.50 -3.42 0.95
CA SER A 59 -7.17 -3.00 0.55
C SER A 59 -6.76 -1.67 1.19
N ALA A 60 -7.69 -0.74 1.37
CA ALA A 60 -7.43 0.53 2.07
C ALA A 60 -7.18 0.30 3.55
N ASP A 61 -7.96 -0.58 4.20
CA ASP A 61 -7.77 -0.97 5.60
C ASP A 61 -6.42 -1.67 5.80
N PHE A 62 -6.06 -2.59 4.92
CA PHE A 62 -4.74 -3.23 4.90
C PHE A 62 -3.59 -2.20 4.85
N ILE A 63 -3.70 -1.18 3.98
CA ILE A 63 -2.68 -0.11 3.90
C ILE A 63 -2.60 0.65 5.23
N GLY A 64 -3.74 0.93 5.85
CA GLY A 64 -3.82 1.56 7.17
C GLY A 64 -3.14 0.72 8.25
N TRP A 65 -3.44 -0.58 8.29
CA TRP A 65 -2.79 -1.53 9.21
C TRP A 65 -1.26 -1.59 8.99
N TYR A 66 -0.82 -1.70 7.74
CA TYR A 66 0.62 -1.72 7.44
C TYR A 66 1.30 -0.42 7.87
N ALA A 67 0.71 0.74 7.58
CA ALA A 67 1.23 2.03 8.01
C ALA A 67 1.30 2.14 9.54
N SER A 68 0.33 1.60 10.28
CA SER A 68 0.33 1.62 11.75
C SER A 68 1.55 0.91 12.33
N LYS A 69 2.00 -0.19 11.72
CA LYS A 69 3.26 -0.86 12.11
C LYS A 69 4.47 0.06 11.95
N GLY A 70 4.47 0.93 10.93
CA GLY A 70 5.51 1.95 10.74
C GLY A 70 5.52 2.98 11.88
N TYR A 71 4.34 3.40 12.32
CA TYR A 71 4.23 4.35 13.44
C TYR A 71 4.81 3.77 14.74
N TYR A 72 4.56 2.50 15.02
CA TYR A 72 5.20 1.81 16.15
C TYR A 72 6.72 1.68 16.00
N GLN A 73 7.26 1.81 14.80
CA GLN A 73 8.69 1.84 14.53
C GLN A 73 9.27 3.27 14.48
N GLY A 74 8.48 4.28 14.84
CA GLY A 74 8.91 5.67 14.93
C GLY A 74 8.72 6.48 13.63
N PHE A 75 7.97 5.99 12.64
CA PHE A 75 7.63 6.79 11.46
C PHE A 75 6.58 7.83 11.82
N GLU A 76 6.76 9.04 11.33
CA GLU A 76 5.75 10.08 11.48
C GLU A 76 4.54 9.82 10.57
N ARG A 77 3.34 10.19 11.04
CA ARG A 77 2.09 10.01 10.29
C ARG A 77 2.04 10.79 8.97
N THR A 78 2.86 11.83 8.85
CA THR A 78 2.98 12.67 7.66
C THR A 78 4.07 12.23 6.70
N ASP A 79 4.92 11.28 7.10
CA ASP A 79 6.03 10.76 6.29
C ASP A 79 5.57 9.60 5.38
N ALA A 80 4.74 9.95 4.39
CA ALA A 80 4.27 8.99 3.39
C ALA A 80 5.42 8.46 2.51
N ARG A 81 6.51 9.21 2.37
CA ARG A 81 7.71 8.80 1.64
C ARG A 81 8.37 7.58 2.28
N SER A 82 8.70 7.67 3.56
CA SER A 82 9.34 6.57 4.29
C SER A 82 8.41 5.37 4.42
N LEU A 83 7.11 5.59 4.67
CA LEU A 83 6.11 4.51 4.68
C LEU A 83 6.05 3.78 3.34
N TYR A 84 6.08 4.50 2.22
CA TYR A 84 6.08 3.88 0.88
C TYR A 84 7.35 3.09 0.60
N LEU A 85 8.52 3.63 0.97
CA LEU A 85 9.80 2.93 0.83
C LEU A 85 9.81 1.64 1.67
N ALA A 86 9.29 1.70 2.90
CA ALA A 86 9.16 0.52 3.76
C ALA A 86 8.12 -0.47 3.22
N TYR A 87 7.05 0.01 2.62
CA TYR A 87 6.06 -0.86 1.97
C TYR A 87 6.68 -1.69 0.83
N HIS A 88 7.52 -1.07 0.01
CA HIS A 88 8.17 -1.72 -1.12
C HIS A 88 9.32 -2.65 -0.72
N GLU A 89 10.17 -2.24 0.23
CA GLU A 89 11.39 -2.95 0.62
C GLU A 89 11.18 -3.90 1.82
N GLY A 90 10.03 -3.82 2.48
CA GLY A 90 9.84 -4.32 3.83
C GLY A 90 10.56 -3.43 4.86
N TYR A 91 10.12 -3.47 6.12
CA TYR A 91 10.77 -2.69 7.19
C TYR A 91 12.25 -3.04 7.40
N GLY A 92 12.62 -4.32 7.22
CA GLY A 92 14.00 -4.77 7.29
C GLY A 92 14.87 -4.18 6.16
N GLY A 93 14.36 -4.17 4.94
CA GLY A 93 15.04 -3.56 3.79
C GLY A 93 15.16 -2.04 3.95
N PHE A 94 14.11 -1.38 4.45
CA PHE A 94 14.14 0.05 4.73
C PHE A 94 15.24 0.41 5.75
N LYS A 95 15.33 -0.32 6.86
CA LYS A 95 16.40 -0.13 7.87
C LYS A 95 17.81 -0.31 7.27
N LYS A 96 17.96 -1.29 6.38
CA LYS A 96 19.21 -1.54 5.64
C LYS A 96 19.45 -0.57 4.48
N LYS A 97 18.48 0.32 4.21
CA LYS A 97 18.52 1.34 3.15
C LYS A 97 18.70 0.76 1.74
N THR A 98 18.15 -0.44 1.47
CA THR A 98 18.26 -1.12 0.17
C THR A 98 17.69 -0.31 -0.99
N TYR A 99 16.69 0.53 -0.71
CA TYR A 99 16.08 1.47 -1.66
C TYR A 99 17.06 2.47 -2.27
N ARG A 100 18.20 2.77 -1.62
CA ARG A 100 19.18 3.74 -2.13
C ARG A 100 19.73 3.36 -3.50
N LYS A 101 19.78 2.08 -3.82
CA LYS A 101 20.21 1.56 -5.13
C LYS A 101 19.11 1.67 -6.21
N LYS A 102 17.89 2.05 -5.84
CA LYS A 102 16.71 2.08 -6.71
C LYS A 102 16.22 3.51 -6.92
N GLN A 103 16.92 4.28 -7.78
CA GLN A 103 16.60 5.68 -8.02
C GLN A 103 15.14 5.89 -8.48
N TRP A 104 14.59 4.96 -9.25
CA TRP A 104 13.21 4.98 -9.66
C TRP A 104 12.25 4.92 -8.46
N LEU A 105 12.55 4.08 -7.45
CA LEU A 105 11.73 3.93 -6.25
C LEU A 105 11.75 5.21 -5.40
N ILE A 106 12.91 5.86 -5.29
CA ILE A 106 13.05 7.15 -4.62
C ILE A 106 12.16 8.19 -5.31
N LYS A 107 12.23 8.30 -6.64
CA LYS A 107 11.36 9.23 -7.41
C LYS A 107 9.86 8.94 -7.23
N VAL A 108 9.48 7.67 -7.13
CA VAL A 108 8.08 7.29 -6.86
C VAL A 108 7.68 7.69 -5.44
N SER A 109 8.52 7.44 -4.44
CA SER A 109 8.24 7.80 -3.05
C SER A 109 8.09 9.31 -2.84
N ASP A 110 8.88 10.13 -3.56
CA ASP A 110 8.73 11.58 -3.54
C ASP A 110 7.39 12.04 -4.13
N ARG A 111 6.93 11.39 -5.22
CA ARG A 111 5.59 11.65 -5.78
C ARG A 111 4.46 11.21 -4.83
N VAL A 112 4.64 10.10 -4.11
CA VAL A 112 3.69 9.63 -3.09
C VAL A 112 3.58 10.66 -1.97
N GLN A 113 4.71 11.19 -1.49
CA GLN A 113 4.73 12.26 -0.48
C GLN A 113 3.98 13.50 -0.95
N ALA A 114 4.26 13.97 -2.16
CA ALA A 114 3.59 15.16 -2.71
C ALA A 114 2.06 14.96 -2.83
N ARG A 115 1.62 13.78 -3.28
CA ARG A 115 0.19 13.43 -3.36
C ARG A 115 -0.46 13.34 -1.98
N SER A 116 0.21 12.69 -1.02
CA SER A 116 -0.27 12.59 0.36
C SER A 116 -0.50 13.97 0.98
N THR A 117 0.47 14.88 0.83
CA THR A 117 0.35 16.26 1.30
C THR A 117 -0.82 17.00 0.65
N LYS A 118 -1.00 16.82 -0.67
CA LYS A 118 -2.14 17.41 -1.40
C LYS A 118 -3.48 16.88 -0.87
N TYR A 119 -3.63 15.56 -0.73
CA TYR A 119 -4.87 14.95 -0.25
C TYR A 119 -5.15 15.30 1.21
N GLN A 120 -4.15 15.40 2.04
CA GLN A 120 -4.30 15.86 3.42
C GLN A 120 -4.88 17.27 3.51
N LYS A 121 -4.38 18.20 2.68
CA LYS A 121 -4.93 19.56 2.59
C LYS A 121 -6.39 19.55 2.13
N GLN A 122 -6.71 18.76 1.10
CA GLN A 122 -8.08 18.61 0.60
C GLN A 122 -9.01 18.04 1.68
N TYR A 123 -8.58 16.97 2.37
CA TYR A 123 -9.33 16.35 3.45
C TYR A 123 -9.63 17.36 4.57
N TRP A 124 -8.67 18.14 5.02
CA TRP A 124 -8.89 19.14 6.05
C TRP A 124 -9.90 20.21 5.65
N GLY A 125 -9.93 20.59 4.37
CA GLY A 125 -10.92 21.52 3.83
C GLY A 125 -12.35 21.01 3.91
N CYS A 126 -12.58 19.71 3.79
CA CYS A 126 -13.93 19.10 3.77
C CYS A 126 -14.23 18.18 4.98
N ALA A 127 -13.29 17.97 5.88
CA ALA A 127 -13.40 16.99 6.98
C ALA A 127 -14.64 17.22 7.87
N LYS A 128 -15.01 18.48 8.13
CA LYS A 128 -16.18 18.85 8.93
C LYS A 128 -17.49 18.41 8.26
N GLU A 129 -17.58 18.55 6.95
CA GLU A 129 -18.77 18.17 6.17
C GLU A 129 -18.90 16.65 6.05
N LEU A 130 -17.78 15.95 5.83
CA LEU A 130 -17.74 14.49 5.78
C LEU A 130 -18.19 13.86 7.11
N LYS A 131 -17.75 14.44 8.25
CA LYS A 131 -18.20 14.00 9.57
C LYS A 131 -19.72 14.19 9.76
N LYS A 132 -20.28 15.32 9.32
CA LYS A 132 -21.73 15.57 9.41
C LYS A 132 -22.56 14.53 8.65
N LYS A 133 -22.15 14.18 7.42
CA LYS A 133 -22.85 13.18 6.59
C LYS A 133 -22.84 11.79 7.22
N ARG A 134 -21.83 11.42 8.00
CA ARG A 134 -21.73 10.13 8.67
C ARG A 134 -22.76 9.95 9.81
N PHE A 135 -23.29 11.04 10.37
CA PHE A 135 -24.33 11.02 11.41
C PHE A 135 -25.78 10.97 10.85
N ILE A 136 -25.97 11.06 9.53
CA ILE A 136 -27.30 11.08 8.92
C ILE A 136 -27.78 9.69 8.47
N PHE A 137 -26.91 8.68 8.53
CA PHE A 137 -27.19 7.30 8.07
C PHE A 137 -27.20 6.25 9.21
N PHE A 138 -27.54 6.67 10.44
CA PHE A 138 -27.86 5.77 11.55
C PHE A 138 -29.23 6.14 12.12
#